data_61f02155838a8a0805c923c5f8aec0e7
#
_entry.id   61f02155838a8a0805c923c5f8aec0e7
#
_cell.length_a   1.000
_cell.length_b   1.000
_cell.length_c   1.000
_cell.angle_alpha   90.00
_cell.angle_beta   90.00
_cell.angle_gamma   90.00
#
_symmetry.space_group_name_H-M   'P 1'
#
loop_
_entity.id
_entity.type
_entity.pdbx_description
1 polymer ?
#
loop_
_entity_poly.entity_id
_entity_poly.type
_entity_poly.pdbx_seq_one_letter_code
_entity_poly.pdbx_strand_id
1 'polypeptide(L)'
;VGLLDICPEEVLLFTPDILAHMLPAMASSKDAVQIAATRVNSSLMDYVASLTDESGSPLSGPPAPGVYSSKLNSPLEKHEAAGSNRVSISSFRDPGQNLTPSHSRTASAQLAEIPQAQPDLDYTAAVNSLTLLFLNDHEATRVAALTWLIMLHRKAPRKVLAFNDGTFPALLKTLSDPSDAVVTKDLQLLSQISRNSEDDYFAYFMVNLLQLFSTDRELLEIRGNLIIRQLCISLSPERIYRTLADCIEKEEDVEFASIMVQNLNNNLITAPQLAEVRKRLRNLETKVRLP
;
A
#
# COMPACT_ATOMS: atom_id res chain seq x y z
N VAL A 1 -12.06 14.99 -20.85
CA VAL A 1 -13.45 14.62 -20.58
C VAL A 1 -14.07 13.97 -21.82
N GLY A 2 -14.12 14.62 -22.99
CA GLY A 2 -14.73 14.03 -24.19
C GLY A 2 -14.13 12.71 -24.66
N LEU A 3 -12.86 12.43 -24.39
CA LEU A 3 -12.24 11.12 -24.67
C LEU A 3 -12.79 10.02 -23.77
N LEU A 4 -13.10 10.31 -22.51
CA LEU A 4 -13.73 9.36 -21.59
C LEU A 4 -15.12 8.93 -22.06
N ASP A 5 -15.82 9.81 -22.79
CA ASP A 5 -17.15 9.51 -23.32
C ASP A 5 -17.09 8.67 -24.61
N ILE A 6 -15.98 8.73 -25.36
CA ILE A 6 -15.83 8.11 -26.68
C ILE A 6 -15.03 6.81 -26.61
N CYS A 7 -13.90 6.81 -25.90
CA CYS A 7 -12.96 5.68 -25.80
C CYS A 7 -12.41 5.51 -24.37
N PRO A 8 -13.27 5.20 -23.40
CA PRO A 8 -12.89 5.12 -22.00
C PRO A 8 -11.81 4.06 -21.74
N GLU A 9 -11.85 2.94 -22.45
CA GLU A 9 -10.89 1.84 -22.31
C GLU A 9 -9.47 2.25 -22.70
N GLU A 10 -9.33 3.05 -23.77
CA GLU A 10 -8.02 3.56 -24.17
C GLU A 10 -7.47 4.57 -23.17
N VAL A 11 -8.35 5.40 -22.58
CA VAL A 11 -7.94 6.37 -21.53
C VAL A 11 -7.39 5.65 -20.30
N LEU A 12 -7.89 4.46 -19.96
CA LEU A 12 -7.35 3.68 -18.82
C LEU A 12 -5.88 3.33 -18.99
N LEU A 13 -5.45 2.99 -20.19
CA LEU A 13 -4.05 2.65 -20.49
C LEU A 13 -3.12 3.83 -20.21
N PHE A 14 -3.58 5.06 -20.44
CA PHE A 14 -2.81 6.29 -20.24
C PHE A 14 -3.07 6.95 -18.88
N THR A 15 -3.89 6.36 -18.02
CA THR A 15 -4.23 6.95 -16.72
C THR A 15 -3.01 7.27 -15.86
N PRO A 16 -1.96 6.42 -15.75
CA PRO A 16 -0.75 6.77 -14.99
C PRO A 16 -0.08 8.05 -15.48
N ASP A 17 0.07 8.23 -16.78
CA ASP A 17 0.66 9.41 -17.39
C ASP A 17 -0.24 10.66 -17.23
N ILE A 18 -1.54 10.47 -17.38
CA ILE A 18 -2.53 11.54 -17.16
C ILE A 18 -2.42 12.03 -15.72
N LEU A 19 -2.37 11.14 -14.73
CA LEU A 19 -2.24 11.50 -13.31
C LEU A 19 -0.96 12.27 -13.04
N ALA A 20 0.17 11.82 -13.58
CA ALA A 20 1.47 12.46 -13.39
C ALA A 20 1.51 13.93 -13.83
N HIS A 21 0.74 14.28 -14.86
CA HIS A 21 0.71 15.64 -15.42
C HIS A 21 -0.49 16.47 -15.00
N MET A 22 -1.64 15.84 -14.85
CA MET A 22 -2.90 16.51 -14.50
C MET A 22 -2.90 16.97 -13.04
N LEU A 23 -2.44 16.15 -12.09
CA LEU A 23 -2.49 16.51 -10.67
C LEU A 23 -1.61 17.75 -10.36
N PRO A 24 -0.38 17.89 -10.89
CA PRO A 24 0.36 19.14 -10.76
C PRO A 24 -0.32 20.33 -11.44
N ALA A 25 -1.03 20.11 -12.57
CA ALA A 25 -1.73 21.18 -13.27
C ALA A 25 -2.91 21.74 -12.47
N MET A 26 -3.46 20.99 -11.49
CA MET A 26 -4.49 21.50 -10.56
C MET A 26 -3.98 22.61 -9.64
N ALA A 27 -2.65 22.70 -9.45
CA ALA A 27 -2.00 23.77 -8.69
C ALA A 27 -1.46 24.90 -9.59
N SER A 28 -1.83 24.93 -10.87
CA SER A 28 -1.39 25.96 -11.81
C SER A 28 -1.83 27.35 -11.38
N SER A 29 -0.96 28.34 -11.58
CA SER A 29 -1.27 29.77 -11.38
C SER A 29 -2.27 30.33 -12.40
N LYS A 30 -2.56 29.58 -13.46
CA LYS A 30 -3.54 29.94 -14.50
C LYS A 30 -4.90 29.31 -14.19
N ASP A 31 -5.88 30.11 -13.82
CA ASP A 31 -7.23 29.64 -13.45
C ASP A 31 -7.86 28.70 -14.47
N ALA A 32 -7.73 28.99 -15.77
CA ALA A 32 -8.28 28.15 -16.82
C ALA A 32 -7.67 26.75 -16.83
N VAL A 33 -6.35 26.61 -16.55
CA VAL A 33 -5.65 25.31 -16.46
C VAL A 33 -6.08 24.58 -15.20
N GLN A 34 -6.12 25.27 -14.06
CA GLN A 34 -6.55 24.72 -12.79
C GLN A 34 -7.97 24.15 -12.87
N ILE A 35 -8.92 24.94 -13.38
CA ILE A 35 -10.32 24.51 -13.54
C ILE A 35 -10.42 23.32 -14.48
N ALA A 36 -9.72 23.36 -15.62
CA ALA A 36 -9.72 22.24 -16.58
C ALA A 36 -9.14 20.97 -15.97
N ALA A 37 -8.00 21.06 -15.30
CA ALA A 37 -7.36 19.92 -14.63
C ALA A 37 -8.24 19.33 -13.53
N THR A 38 -8.85 20.16 -12.68
CA THR A 38 -9.77 19.73 -11.64
C THR A 38 -10.99 19.01 -12.21
N ARG A 39 -11.55 19.51 -13.32
CA ARG A 39 -12.67 18.85 -13.98
C ARG A 39 -12.29 17.49 -14.58
N VAL A 40 -11.10 17.40 -15.21
CA VAL A 40 -10.59 16.12 -15.74
C VAL A 40 -10.35 15.14 -14.60
N ASN A 41 -9.76 15.62 -13.50
CA ASN A 41 -9.52 14.80 -12.30
C ASN A 41 -10.81 14.18 -11.77
N SER A 42 -11.86 14.98 -11.58
CA SER A 42 -13.15 14.48 -11.08
C SER A 42 -13.74 13.44 -12.03
N SER A 43 -13.80 13.75 -13.35
CA SER A 43 -14.36 12.84 -14.34
C SER A 43 -13.57 11.51 -14.44
N LEU A 44 -12.25 11.56 -14.38
CA LEU A 44 -11.41 10.37 -14.43
C LEU A 44 -11.55 9.54 -13.15
N MET A 45 -11.58 10.21 -11.99
CA MET A 45 -11.78 9.54 -10.70
C MET A 45 -13.13 8.84 -10.62
N ASP A 46 -14.20 9.50 -11.06
CA ASP A 46 -15.55 8.93 -11.09
C ASP A 46 -15.61 7.72 -12.04
N TYR A 47 -14.97 7.83 -13.19
CA TYR A 47 -14.90 6.71 -14.15
C TYR A 47 -14.12 5.53 -13.55
N VAL A 48 -12.91 5.72 -13.05
CA VAL A 48 -12.13 4.65 -12.42
C VAL A 48 -12.86 4.08 -11.21
N ALA A 49 -13.55 4.91 -10.42
CA ALA A 49 -14.35 4.45 -9.29
C ALA A 49 -15.55 3.59 -9.72
N SER A 50 -16.11 3.81 -10.91
CA SER A 50 -17.25 3.03 -11.45
C SER A 50 -16.87 1.66 -12.00
N LEU A 51 -15.58 1.39 -12.26
CA LEU A 51 -15.11 0.08 -12.72
C LEU A 51 -15.40 -0.99 -11.69
N THR A 52 -15.52 -2.25 -12.09
CA THR A 52 -15.78 -3.38 -11.18
C THR A 52 -14.62 -3.57 -10.20
N ASP A 53 -14.96 -3.80 -8.92
CA ASP A 53 -13.98 -4.05 -7.87
C ASP A 53 -13.42 -5.49 -7.95
N GLU A 54 -12.20 -5.72 -7.45
CA GLU A 54 -11.62 -7.08 -7.33
C GLU A 54 -12.44 -8.04 -6.48
N SER A 55 -13.34 -7.53 -5.65
CA SER A 55 -14.23 -8.33 -4.79
C SER A 55 -15.24 -9.19 -5.57
N GLY A 56 -15.36 -9.00 -6.90
CA GLY A 56 -16.23 -9.80 -7.79
C GLY A 56 -15.59 -11.03 -8.40
N SER A 57 -14.28 -11.27 -8.27
CA SER A 57 -13.61 -12.48 -8.79
C SER A 57 -13.45 -13.53 -7.71
N PRO A 58 -13.87 -14.80 -7.93
CA PRO A 58 -13.61 -15.87 -6.98
C PRO A 58 -12.11 -16.11 -6.84
N LEU A 59 -11.67 -16.17 -5.60
CA LEU A 59 -10.31 -16.33 -5.12
C LEU A 59 -9.59 -17.52 -5.79
N SER A 60 -8.65 -17.27 -6.67
CA SER A 60 -7.63 -18.24 -7.02
C SER A 60 -6.54 -18.17 -5.94
N GLY A 61 -6.47 -19.20 -5.10
CA GLY A 61 -5.42 -19.62 -4.20
C GLY A 61 -4.60 -18.58 -3.41
N PRO A 62 -4.14 -18.92 -2.20
CA PRO A 62 -3.30 -18.04 -1.41
C PRO A 62 -1.95 -17.81 -2.12
N PRO A 63 -1.40 -16.56 -2.09
CA PRO A 63 -0.04 -16.33 -2.53
C PRO A 63 0.93 -17.12 -1.63
N ALA A 64 1.89 -17.79 -2.24
CA ALA A 64 2.95 -18.48 -1.53
C ALA A 64 3.67 -17.50 -0.58
N PRO A 65 4.04 -17.93 0.66
CA PRO A 65 4.71 -17.05 1.59
C PRO A 65 6.06 -16.63 1.01
N GLY A 66 6.19 -15.32 0.76
CA GLY A 66 7.44 -14.70 0.36
C GLY A 66 8.46 -14.87 1.47
N VAL A 67 9.53 -15.58 1.17
CA VAL A 67 10.69 -15.76 2.03
C VAL A 67 11.39 -14.41 2.18
N TYR A 68 11.15 -13.74 3.30
CA TYR A 68 11.93 -12.58 3.70
C TYR A 68 13.32 -13.05 4.12
N SER A 69 14.27 -13.00 3.19
CA SER A 69 15.68 -13.26 3.46
C SER A 69 16.30 -12.02 4.10
N SER A 70 16.33 -12.01 5.42
CA SER A 70 17.15 -11.09 6.20
C SER A 70 18.63 -11.43 5.96
N LYS A 71 19.28 -10.69 5.08
CA LYS A 71 20.74 -10.64 5.01
C LYS A 71 21.26 -9.61 6.00
N LEU A 72 21.46 -10.02 7.22
CA LEU A 72 22.41 -9.35 8.10
C LEU A 72 23.76 -10.04 7.98
N ASN A 73 24.78 -9.22 7.81
CA ASN A 73 26.19 -9.53 7.61
C ASN A 73 26.76 -10.56 8.58
N SER A 74 27.64 -11.43 8.08
CA SER A 74 28.87 -11.80 8.75
C SER A 74 29.86 -12.49 7.80
N PRO A 75 31.19 -12.50 8.13
CA PRO A 75 32.25 -12.41 7.15
C PRO A 75 32.90 -13.71 6.73
N LEU A 76 33.63 -13.60 5.63
CA LEU A 76 34.71 -14.45 5.12
C LEU A 76 35.11 -15.67 5.94
N GLU A 77 35.05 -16.84 5.29
CA GLU A 77 36.17 -17.78 5.28
C GLU A 77 36.23 -18.57 3.96
N LYS A 78 37.47 -18.62 3.45
CA LYS A 78 37.89 -19.39 2.27
C LYS A 78 37.92 -20.88 2.63
N HIS A 79 37.59 -21.74 1.68
CA HIS A 79 38.49 -22.86 1.31
C HIS A 79 38.07 -23.54 0.02
N GLU A 80 39.08 -23.93 -0.69
CA GLU A 80 39.19 -24.46 -2.04
C GLU A 80 38.64 -25.92 -2.18
N ALA A 81 38.45 -26.22 -3.43
CA ALA A 81 38.90 -27.39 -4.20
C ALA A 81 37.85 -28.37 -4.70
N ALA A 82 37.81 -28.42 -5.97
CA ALA A 82 38.01 -29.56 -6.89
C ALA A 82 36.90 -30.58 -7.10
N GLY A 83 36.53 -30.69 -8.35
CA GLY A 83 36.53 -32.00 -8.97
C GLY A 83 35.28 -32.44 -9.73
N SER A 84 35.32 -32.18 -11.03
CA SER A 84 35.27 -33.16 -12.11
C SER A 84 33.96 -33.85 -12.53
N ASN A 85 33.60 -33.52 -13.77
CA ASN A 85 33.18 -34.41 -14.87
C ASN A 85 32.07 -35.46 -14.70
N ARG A 86 31.04 -35.44 -15.50
CA ARG A 86 31.04 -36.13 -16.83
C ARG A 86 29.71 -36.02 -17.57
N VAL A 87 29.88 -35.68 -18.81
CA VAL A 87 29.06 -35.86 -19.99
C VAL A 87 28.50 -37.29 -20.14
N SER A 88 27.28 -37.45 -20.64
CA SER A 88 26.93 -38.53 -21.56
C SER A 88 25.73 -38.14 -22.44
N ILE A 89 26.03 -38.14 -23.72
CA ILE A 89 25.19 -38.08 -24.90
C ILE A 89 24.81 -39.53 -25.29
N SER A 90 23.58 -39.74 -25.75
CA SER A 90 23.21 -40.69 -26.80
C SER A 90 21.72 -40.56 -27.11
N SER A 91 21.30 -40.02 -28.19
CA SER A 91 21.17 -40.36 -29.61
C SER A 91 20.62 -41.75 -29.93
N PHE A 92 19.68 -41.73 -30.86
CA PHE A 92 19.20 -42.71 -31.83
C PHE A 92 17.69 -43.04 -31.67
N ARG A 93 16.81 -43.04 -32.61
CA ARG A 93 16.73 -43.07 -34.07
C ARG A 93 15.28 -43.38 -34.42
N ASP A 94 14.75 -42.71 -35.43
CA ASP A 94 13.58 -43.03 -36.28
C ASP A 94 13.78 -44.37 -37.04
N PRO A 95 12.87 -45.02 -37.77
CA PRO A 95 11.75 -44.49 -38.52
C PRO A 95 10.53 -45.46 -38.73
N GLY A 96 9.45 -44.98 -39.42
CA GLY A 96 8.64 -45.89 -40.24
C GLY A 96 7.13 -45.59 -40.31
N GLN A 97 6.77 -44.87 -41.31
CA GLN A 97 5.71 -45.06 -42.31
C GLN A 97 4.38 -45.78 -41.93
N ASN A 98 3.22 -45.17 -42.15
CA ASN A 98 2.41 -45.45 -43.36
C ASN A 98 1.13 -44.57 -43.47
N LEU A 99 0.88 -44.17 -44.67
CA LEU A 99 -0.26 -43.58 -45.37
C LEU A 99 -1.60 -44.35 -45.18
N THR A 100 -2.76 -43.76 -45.10
CA THR A 100 -3.62 -43.08 -46.09
C THR A 100 -5.07 -42.91 -45.55
N PRO A 101 -6.07 -42.46 -46.31
CA PRO A 101 -6.76 -41.20 -46.05
C PRO A 101 -8.27 -41.35 -45.85
N SER A 102 -8.90 -40.17 -45.73
CA SER A 102 -10.32 -39.85 -45.96
C SER A 102 -11.29 -39.91 -44.79
N HIS A 103 -11.84 -38.77 -44.45
CA HIS A 103 -13.18 -38.35 -44.78
C HIS A 103 -13.45 -36.94 -44.27
N SER A 104 -13.83 -36.10 -45.18
CA SER A 104 -14.45 -34.80 -44.97
C SER A 104 -15.62 -34.86 -43.98
N ARG A 105 -15.54 -34.08 -42.92
CA ARG A 105 -16.72 -33.54 -42.29
C ARG A 105 -16.41 -32.07 -41.96
N THR A 106 -17.06 -31.20 -42.67
CA THR A 106 -17.30 -29.81 -42.38
C THR A 106 -17.80 -29.69 -40.95
N ALA A 107 -16.88 -29.42 -40.04
CA ALA A 107 -17.22 -28.88 -38.75
C ALA A 107 -17.07 -27.35 -38.86
N SER A 108 -18.20 -26.68 -38.82
CA SER A 108 -18.25 -25.23 -38.56
C SER A 108 -17.33 -24.91 -37.42
N ALA A 109 -16.24 -24.25 -37.74
CA ALA A 109 -15.39 -23.62 -36.72
C ALA A 109 -16.26 -22.54 -36.07
N GLN A 110 -16.86 -22.88 -34.93
CA GLN A 110 -17.18 -21.88 -33.95
C GLN A 110 -15.84 -21.23 -33.60
N LEU A 111 -15.63 -20.01 -34.09
CA LEU A 111 -14.64 -19.11 -33.52
C LEU A 111 -14.99 -19.04 -32.02
N ALA A 112 -14.20 -19.74 -31.19
CA ALA A 112 -14.16 -19.46 -29.79
C ALA A 112 -13.77 -17.98 -29.71
N GLU A 113 -14.71 -17.15 -29.32
CA GLU A 113 -14.41 -15.78 -28.88
C GLU A 113 -13.34 -15.92 -27.83
N ILE A 114 -12.12 -15.56 -28.20
CA ILE A 114 -11.04 -15.28 -27.22
C ILE A 114 -11.65 -14.23 -26.33
N PRO A 115 -11.77 -14.47 -25.01
CA PRO A 115 -12.19 -13.42 -24.09
C PRO A 115 -11.23 -12.26 -24.32
N GLN A 116 -11.69 -11.18 -24.94
CA GLN A 116 -10.95 -9.94 -25.01
C GLN A 116 -10.79 -9.53 -23.55
N ALA A 117 -9.58 -9.67 -23.02
CA ALA A 117 -9.22 -9.13 -21.72
C ALA A 117 -9.61 -7.65 -21.78
N GLN A 118 -10.61 -7.27 -21.00
CA GLN A 118 -10.99 -5.87 -20.90
C GLN A 118 -9.75 -5.10 -20.45
N PRO A 119 -9.44 -3.96 -21.07
CA PRO A 119 -8.31 -3.16 -20.65
C PRO A 119 -8.50 -2.79 -19.18
N ASP A 120 -7.60 -3.28 -18.35
CA ASP A 120 -7.57 -2.99 -16.92
C ASP A 120 -6.60 -1.85 -16.66
N LEU A 121 -6.86 -1.07 -15.61
CA LEU A 121 -5.94 -0.03 -15.17
C LEU A 121 -4.59 -0.66 -14.77
N ASP A 122 -3.49 -0.11 -15.28
CA ASP A 122 -2.16 -0.46 -14.75
C ASP A 122 -1.97 0.15 -13.35
N TYR A 123 -2.37 -0.63 -12.34
CA TYR A 123 -2.26 -0.23 -10.94
C TYR A 123 -0.81 0.03 -10.53
N THR A 124 0.15 -0.73 -11.06
CA THR A 124 1.57 -0.56 -10.76
C THR A 124 2.08 0.79 -11.22
N ALA A 125 1.86 1.10 -12.49
CA ALA A 125 2.27 2.36 -13.07
C ALA A 125 1.55 3.54 -12.39
N ALA A 126 0.26 3.40 -12.08
CA ALA A 126 -0.52 4.43 -11.39
C ALA A 126 0.02 4.69 -9.98
N VAL A 127 0.27 3.66 -9.18
CA VAL A 127 0.83 3.79 -7.82
C VAL A 127 2.21 4.45 -7.87
N ASN A 128 3.08 4.04 -8.80
CA ASN A 128 4.40 4.63 -8.96
C ASN A 128 4.33 6.12 -9.32
N SER A 129 3.48 6.49 -10.29
CA SER A 129 3.27 7.88 -10.70
C SER A 129 2.75 8.73 -9.54
N LEU A 130 1.79 8.22 -8.77
CA LEU A 130 1.21 8.91 -7.62
C LEU A 130 2.23 9.06 -6.47
N THR A 131 3.04 8.04 -6.21
CA THR A 131 4.08 8.07 -5.16
C THR A 131 5.14 9.14 -5.46
N LEU A 132 5.52 9.32 -6.71
CA LEU A 132 6.43 10.40 -7.10
C LEU A 132 5.86 11.79 -6.82
N LEU A 133 4.56 11.96 -6.86
CA LEU A 133 3.89 13.23 -6.58
C LEU A 133 3.88 13.62 -5.09
N PHE A 134 4.27 12.75 -4.17
CA PHE A 134 4.46 13.13 -2.76
C PHE A 134 5.59 14.14 -2.57
N LEU A 135 6.51 14.23 -3.53
CA LEU A 135 7.61 15.20 -3.53
C LEU A 135 7.25 16.52 -4.24
N ASN A 136 6.00 16.69 -4.67
CA ASN A 136 5.58 17.92 -5.36
C ASN A 136 5.51 19.10 -4.39
N ASP A 137 5.92 20.29 -4.85
CA ASP A 137 5.95 21.51 -4.03
C ASP A 137 4.55 21.94 -3.56
N HIS A 138 3.52 21.64 -4.35
CA HIS A 138 2.15 22.08 -4.05
C HIS A 138 1.40 21.07 -3.17
N GLU A 139 0.94 21.52 -2.01
CA GLU A 139 0.12 20.73 -1.08
C GLU A 139 -1.09 20.08 -1.78
N ALA A 140 -1.81 20.84 -2.61
CA ALA A 140 -2.99 20.33 -3.33
C ALA A 140 -2.67 19.11 -4.20
N THR A 141 -1.50 19.08 -4.83
CA THR A 141 -1.04 17.96 -5.64
C THR A 141 -0.75 16.74 -4.76
N ARG A 142 -0.07 16.92 -3.64
CA ARG A 142 0.24 15.82 -2.69
C ARG A 142 -1.04 15.23 -2.10
N VAL A 143 -1.98 16.07 -1.68
CA VAL A 143 -3.30 15.63 -1.18
C VAL A 143 -4.10 14.89 -2.26
N ALA A 144 -4.08 15.36 -3.50
CA ALA A 144 -4.75 14.70 -4.61
C ALA A 144 -4.15 13.33 -4.92
N ALA A 145 -2.82 13.20 -4.91
CA ALA A 145 -2.13 11.93 -5.10
C ALA A 145 -2.51 10.89 -4.03
N LEU A 146 -2.52 11.29 -2.75
CA LEU A 146 -2.98 10.43 -1.65
C LEU A 146 -4.46 10.06 -1.77
N THR A 147 -5.30 10.98 -2.22
CA THR A 147 -6.73 10.73 -2.43
C THR A 147 -6.95 9.67 -3.52
N TRP A 148 -6.17 9.72 -4.59
CA TRP A 148 -6.16 8.68 -5.62
C TRP A 148 -5.72 7.32 -5.07
N LEU A 149 -4.64 7.27 -4.30
CA LEU A 149 -4.17 6.01 -3.69
C LEU A 149 -5.19 5.41 -2.73
N ILE A 150 -5.88 6.23 -1.93
CA ILE A 150 -6.97 5.77 -1.05
C ILE A 150 -8.08 5.12 -1.89
N MET A 151 -8.46 5.73 -3.00
CA MET A 151 -9.49 5.21 -3.89
C MET A 151 -9.03 3.91 -4.58
N LEU A 152 -7.83 3.89 -5.15
CA LEU A 152 -7.26 2.72 -5.82
C LEU A 152 -7.10 1.53 -4.85
N HIS A 153 -6.60 1.78 -3.64
CA HIS A 153 -6.50 0.75 -2.61
C HIS A 153 -7.87 0.21 -2.17
N ARG A 154 -8.91 1.03 -2.16
CA ARG A 154 -10.27 0.56 -1.86
C ARG A 154 -10.80 -0.38 -2.93
N LYS A 155 -10.49 -0.08 -4.20
CA LYS A 155 -10.93 -0.88 -5.36
C LYS A 155 -10.17 -2.18 -5.50
N ALA A 156 -8.86 -2.13 -5.37
CA ALA A 156 -7.97 -3.24 -5.64
C ALA A 156 -6.87 -3.34 -4.54
N PRO A 157 -7.25 -3.67 -3.29
CA PRO A 157 -6.32 -3.66 -2.16
C PRO A 157 -5.12 -4.57 -2.40
N ARG A 158 -5.30 -5.71 -3.06
CA ARG A 158 -4.21 -6.65 -3.35
C ARG A 158 -3.24 -6.13 -4.39
N LYS A 159 -3.74 -5.48 -5.45
CA LYS A 159 -2.91 -4.90 -6.50
C LYS A 159 -2.10 -3.72 -5.99
N VAL A 160 -2.71 -2.87 -5.16
CA VAL A 160 -2.03 -1.70 -4.58
C VAL A 160 -1.03 -2.11 -3.48
N LEU A 161 -1.32 -3.15 -2.68
CA LEU A 161 -0.40 -3.66 -1.65
C LEU A 161 0.76 -4.48 -2.22
N ALA A 162 0.61 -5.13 -3.37
CA ALA A 162 1.66 -5.94 -4.00
C ALA A 162 2.89 -5.10 -4.41
N PHE A 163 2.75 -3.78 -4.56
CA PHE A 163 3.81 -2.84 -4.97
C PHE A 163 4.49 -2.13 -3.81
N ASN A 164 4.54 -2.77 -2.67
CA ASN A 164 4.83 -2.18 -1.37
C ASN A 164 6.29 -1.76 -1.15
N ASP A 165 7.24 -2.23 -1.96
CA ASP A 165 8.68 -2.06 -1.67
C ASP A 165 9.16 -0.60 -1.71
N GLY A 166 8.48 0.29 -2.42
CA GLY A 166 8.80 1.72 -2.48
C GLY A 166 7.74 2.64 -1.88
N THR A 167 6.47 2.25 -1.94
CA THR A 167 5.35 3.11 -1.53
C THR A 167 5.25 3.24 -0.01
N PHE A 168 5.43 2.17 0.75
CA PHE A 168 5.34 2.22 2.21
C PHE A 168 6.41 3.11 2.87
N PRO A 169 7.71 3.02 2.52
CA PRO A 169 8.69 3.99 3.01
C PRO A 169 8.39 5.43 2.61
N ALA A 170 7.83 5.65 1.42
CA ALA A 170 7.42 6.98 0.97
C ALA A 170 6.26 7.53 1.82
N LEU A 171 5.26 6.70 2.15
CA LEU A 171 4.17 7.06 3.05
C LEU A 171 4.68 7.41 4.45
N LEU A 172 5.57 6.60 5.03
CA LEU A 172 6.18 6.92 6.32
C LEU A 172 6.92 8.27 6.30
N LYS A 173 7.66 8.55 5.23
CA LYS A 173 8.34 9.84 5.06
C LYS A 173 7.34 11.00 4.92
N THR A 174 6.19 10.76 4.32
CA THR A 174 5.12 11.77 4.14
C THR A 174 4.49 12.19 5.47
N LEU A 175 4.64 11.40 6.55
CA LEU A 175 4.23 11.81 7.90
C LEU A 175 5.00 13.04 8.42
N SER A 176 6.18 13.31 7.87
CA SER A 176 6.97 14.52 8.15
C SER A 176 6.62 15.70 7.20
N ASP A 177 5.56 15.60 6.41
CA ASP A 177 5.11 16.69 5.52
C ASP A 177 4.74 17.94 6.32
N PRO A 178 5.10 19.16 5.87
CA PRO A 178 4.75 20.40 6.56
C PRO A 178 3.24 20.64 6.64
N SER A 179 2.42 20.03 5.78
CA SER A 179 0.97 20.18 5.76
C SER A 179 0.25 19.12 6.58
N ASP A 180 -0.58 19.54 7.54
CA ASP A 180 -1.44 18.65 8.31
C ASP A 180 -2.49 17.94 7.44
N ALA A 181 -2.93 18.57 6.34
CA ALA A 181 -3.86 17.95 5.41
C ALA A 181 -3.23 16.74 4.69
N VAL A 182 -1.97 16.85 4.29
CA VAL A 182 -1.20 15.76 3.67
C VAL A 182 -1.02 14.63 4.68
N VAL A 183 -0.53 14.93 5.89
CA VAL A 183 -0.33 13.93 6.97
C VAL A 183 -1.65 13.23 7.32
N THR A 184 -2.76 13.96 7.40
CA THR A 184 -4.07 13.35 7.70
C THR A 184 -4.52 12.39 6.60
N LYS A 185 -4.31 12.74 5.34
CA LYS A 185 -4.63 11.86 4.19
C LYS A 185 -3.74 10.63 4.16
N ASP A 186 -2.46 10.80 4.43
CA ASP A 186 -1.49 9.72 4.51
C ASP A 186 -1.87 8.72 5.63
N LEU A 187 -2.16 9.20 6.83
CA LEU A 187 -2.65 8.38 7.94
C LEU A 187 -3.97 7.65 7.62
N GLN A 188 -4.84 8.29 6.83
CA GLN A 188 -6.07 7.64 6.34
C GLN A 188 -5.74 6.46 5.44
N LEU A 189 -4.79 6.59 4.53
CA LEU A 189 -4.32 5.51 3.65
C LEU A 189 -3.64 4.40 4.45
N LEU A 190 -2.67 4.74 5.31
CA LEU A 190 -1.96 3.78 6.17
C LEU A 190 -2.93 2.99 7.07
N SER A 191 -3.94 3.67 7.62
CA SER A 191 -4.98 3.02 8.41
C SER A 191 -5.87 2.09 7.58
N GLN A 192 -6.19 2.48 6.35
CA GLN A 192 -6.98 1.64 5.44
C GLN A 192 -6.19 0.39 5.04
N ILE A 193 -4.90 0.52 4.76
CA ILE A 193 -4.00 -0.60 4.49
C ILE A 193 -3.94 -1.53 5.70
N SER A 194 -3.68 -0.99 6.89
CA SER A 194 -3.56 -1.75 8.14
C SER A 194 -4.85 -2.46 8.55
N ARG A 195 -6.02 -1.91 8.21
CA ARG A 195 -7.32 -2.53 8.48
C ARG A 195 -7.58 -3.75 7.61
N ASN A 196 -7.11 -3.70 6.37
CA ASN A 196 -7.33 -4.74 5.37
C ASN A 196 -6.20 -5.79 5.36
N SER A 197 -5.19 -5.61 6.20
CA SER A 197 -4.00 -6.46 6.25
C SER A 197 -4.03 -7.38 7.46
N GLU A 198 -3.22 -8.44 7.40
CA GLU A 198 -2.98 -9.37 8.50
C GLU A 198 -2.32 -8.69 9.70
N ASP A 199 -2.37 -9.35 10.87
CA ASP A 199 -1.82 -8.81 12.11
C ASP A 199 -0.33 -8.47 12.03
N ASP A 200 0.44 -9.22 11.26
CA ASP A 200 1.87 -9.00 11.05
C ASP A 200 2.16 -7.66 10.38
N TYR A 201 1.32 -7.25 9.42
CA TYR A 201 1.50 -5.94 8.77
C TYR A 201 1.22 -4.78 9.72
N PHE A 202 0.21 -4.90 10.56
CA PHE A 202 -0.07 -3.88 11.58
C PHE A 202 1.09 -3.74 12.57
N ALA A 203 1.65 -4.86 13.05
CA ALA A 203 2.81 -4.84 13.93
C ALA A 203 4.03 -4.22 13.23
N TYR A 204 4.28 -4.59 11.98
CA TYR A 204 5.33 -4.00 11.16
C TYR A 204 5.16 -2.49 11.00
N PHE A 205 3.95 -2.01 10.73
CA PHE A 205 3.66 -0.57 10.66
C PHE A 205 3.95 0.14 11.98
N MET A 206 3.52 -0.40 13.12
CA MET A 206 3.76 0.21 14.44
C MET A 206 5.25 0.27 14.79
N VAL A 207 6.02 -0.77 14.48
CA VAL A 207 7.47 -0.80 14.68
C VAL A 207 8.16 0.28 13.82
N ASN A 208 7.81 0.39 12.55
CA ASN A 208 8.38 1.40 11.66
C ASN A 208 7.98 2.84 12.06
N LEU A 209 6.77 3.02 12.58
CA LEU A 209 6.33 4.31 13.11
C LEU A 209 7.15 4.71 14.35
N LEU A 210 7.40 3.78 15.27
CA LEU A 210 8.28 4.03 16.42
C LEU A 210 9.72 4.32 16.00
N GLN A 211 10.24 3.58 15.02
CA GLN A 211 11.55 3.82 14.44
C GLN A 211 11.64 5.22 13.82
N LEU A 212 10.59 5.66 13.12
CA LEU A 212 10.51 7.01 12.59
C LEU A 212 10.56 8.05 13.73
N PHE A 213 9.77 7.90 14.78
CA PHE A 213 9.77 8.80 15.94
C PHE A 213 11.10 8.78 16.70
N SER A 214 11.77 7.63 16.77
CA SER A 214 13.10 7.52 17.37
C SER A 214 14.16 8.26 16.57
N THR A 215 14.06 8.24 15.24
CA THR A 215 15.01 8.90 14.34
C THR A 215 14.72 10.39 14.18
N ASP A 216 13.42 10.75 14.09
CA ASP A 216 12.94 12.13 13.93
C ASP A 216 12.18 12.56 15.20
N ARG A 217 12.93 13.07 16.18
CA ARG A 217 12.38 13.55 17.46
C ARG A 217 11.50 14.79 17.28
N GLU A 218 11.85 15.64 16.33
CA GLU A 218 11.08 16.84 16.03
C GLU A 218 9.67 16.47 15.52
N LEU A 219 9.57 15.46 14.66
CA LEU A 219 8.29 14.92 14.24
C LEU A 219 7.46 14.41 15.43
N LEU A 220 8.06 13.67 16.34
CA LEU A 220 7.38 13.18 17.54
C LEU A 220 6.85 14.33 18.42
N GLU A 221 7.67 15.36 18.66
CA GLU A 221 7.29 16.51 19.48
C GLU A 221 6.17 17.34 18.86
N ILE A 222 6.29 17.64 17.56
CA ILE A 222 5.35 18.51 16.86
C ILE A 222 4.06 17.76 16.48
N ARG A 223 4.16 16.52 16.02
CA ARG A 223 3.04 15.80 15.39
C ARG A 223 2.68 14.46 16.01
N GLY A 224 3.47 13.94 16.96
CA GLY A 224 3.21 12.65 17.58
C GLY A 224 1.80 12.52 18.12
N ASN A 225 1.29 13.57 18.79
CA ASN A 225 -0.10 13.60 19.27
C ASN A 225 -1.13 13.53 18.15
N LEU A 226 -0.92 14.27 17.05
CA LEU A 226 -1.81 14.25 15.89
C LEU A 226 -1.86 12.86 15.26
N ILE A 227 -0.68 12.27 15.01
CA ILE A 227 -0.54 10.97 14.37
C ILE A 227 -1.23 9.89 15.21
N ILE A 228 -0.95 9.80 16.50
CA ILE A 228 -1.54 8.80 17.40
C ILE A 228 -3.06 8.97 17.48
N ARG A 229 -3.57 10.21 17.56
CA ARG A 229 -5.01 10.48 17.59
C ARG A 229 -5.71 10.07 16.30
N GLN A 230 -5.14 10.38 15.14
CA GLN A 230 -5.71 10.00 13.85
C GLN A 230 -5.73 8.49 13.66
N LEU A 231 -4.67 7.81 14.08
CA LEU A 231 -4.64 6.34 14.08
C LEU A 231 -5.76 5.77 14.98
N CYS A 232 -5.95 6.33 16.19
CA CYS A 232 -7.00 5.89 17.11
C CYS A 232 -8.44 6.19 16.62
N ILE A 233 -8.62 7.11 15.70
CA ILE A 233 -9.91 7.36 15.03
C ILE A 233 -10.18 6.26 13.99
N SER A 234 -9.16 5.84 13.28
CA SER A 234 -9.26 4.97 12.12
C SER A 234 -9.10 3.49 12.45
N LEU A 235 -8.37 3.16 13.50
CA LEU A 235 -8.03 1.80 13.94
C LEU A 235 -8.48 1.56 15.38
N SER A 236 -8.39 0.31 15.85
CA SER A 236 -8.71 -0.02 17.25
C SER A 236 -7.70 0.63 18.22
N PRO A 237 -8.15 1.57 19.07
CA PRO A 237 -7.26 2.23 20.03
C PRO A 237 -6.59 1.26 20.99
N GLU A 238 -7.31 0.23 21.43
CA GLU A 238 -6.75 -0.79 22.34
C GLU A 238 -5.61 -1.56 21.68
N ARG A 239 -5.78 -1.94 20.42
CA ARG A 239 -4.74 -2.63 19.66
C ARG A 239 -3.50 -1.76 19.47
N ILE A 240 -3.69 -0.48 19.12
CA ILE A 240 -2.59 0.49 18.99
C ILE A 240 -1.82 0.60 20.30
N TYR A 241 -2.52 0.87 21.42
CA TYR A 241 -1.87 1.06 22.71
C TYR A 241 -1.14 -0.19 23.20
N ARG A 242 -1.72 -1.36 23.01
CA ARG A 242 -1.08 -2.64 23.36
C ARG A 242 0.19 -2.86 22.55
N THR A 243 0.11 -2.73 21.23
CA THR A 243 1.28 -2.95 20.37
C THR A 243 2.38 -1.94 20.62
N LEU A 244 2.04 -0.65 20.82
CA LEU A 244 3.03 0.37 21.17
C LEU A 244 3.66 0.11 22.54
N ALA A 245 2.89 -0.32 23.54
CA ALA A 245 3.41 -0.68 24.85
C ALA A 245 4.40 -1.85 24.77
N ASP A 246 4.04 -2.92 24.02
CA ASP A 246 4.92 -4.08 23.81
C ASP A 246 6.22 -3.73 23.09
N CYS A 247 6.18 -2.71 22.21
CA CYS A 247 7.38 -2.22 21.52
C CYS A 247 8.23 -1.34 22.45
N ILE A 248 7.61 -0.42 23.21
CA ILE A 248 8.30 0.49 24.12
C ILE A 248 8.96 -0.26 25.29
N GLU A 249 8.35 -1.36 25.75
CA GLU A 249 8.94 -2.23 26.79
C GLU A 249 10.29 -2.82 26.36
N LYS A 250 10.50 -3.00 25.05
CA LYS A 250 11.73 -3.55 24.47
C LYS A 250 12.71 -2.48 23.99
N GLU A 251 12.35 -1.20 24.17
CA GLU A 251 13.16 -0.08 23.71
C GLU A 251 14.34 0.13 24.62
N GLU A 252 15.55 0.19 24.06
CA GLU A 252 16.80 0.38 24.80
C GLU A 252 17.03 1.86 25.14
N ASP A 253 16.52 2.78 24.32
CA ASP A 253 16.60 4.22 24.57
C ASP A 253 15.55 4.65 25.58
N VAL A 254 15.96 4.73 26.84
CA VAL A 254 15.09 5.09 27.97
C VAL A 254 14.52 6.51 27.83
N GLU A 255 15.29 7.44 27.24
CA GLU A 255 14.82 8.81 27.01
C GLU A 255 13.67 8.82 26.00
N PHE A 256 13.83 8.13 24.88
CA PHE A 256 12.79 7.96 23.90
C PHE A 256 11.56 7.25 24.48
N ALA A 257 11.76 6.14 25.17
CA ALA A 257 10.67 5.42 25.81
C ALA A 257 9.89 6.34 26.76
N SER A 258 10.56 7.19 27.53
CA SER A 258 9.92 8.15 28.43
C SER A 258 9.07 9.18 27.67
N ILE A 259 9.59 9.76 26.59
CA ILE A 259 8.85 10.72 25.74
C ILE A 259 7.62 10.04 25.12
N MET A 260 7.76 8.82 24.62
CA MET A 260 6.65 8.06 24.07
C MET A 260 5.56 7.76 25.10
N VAL A 261 5.94 7.34 26.31
CA VAL A 261 5.00 7.09 27.41
C VAL A 261 4.26 8.37 27.78
N GLN A 262 4.95 9.52 27.86
CA GLN A 262 4.29 10.80 28.10
C GLN A 262 3.31 11.17 27.01
N ASN A 263 3.68 10.98 25.74
CA ASN A 263 2.82 11.26 24.58
C ASN A 263 1.57 10.37 24.63
N LEU A 264 1.73 9.07 24.84
CA LEU A 264 0.62 8.12 24.98
C LEU A 264 -0.30 8.47 26.16
N ASN A 265 0.27 8.83 27.31
CA ASN A 265 -0.49 9.25 28.48
C ASN A 265 -1.30 10.53 28.22
N ASN A 266 -0.70 11.53 27.60
CA ASN A 266 -1.40 12.76 27.24
C ASN A 266 -2.58 12.48 26.33
N ASN A 267 -2.39 11.65 25.32
CA ASN A 267 -3.47 11.22 24.42
C ASN A 267 -4.52 10.40 25.17
N LEU A 268 -4.11 9.45 26.01
CA LEU A 268 -5.01 8.62 26.80
C LEU A 268 -5.95 9.47 27.67
N ILE A 269 -5.44 10.52 28.29
CA ILE A 269 -6.21 11.39 29.18
C ILE A 269 -7.11 12.34 28.41
N THR A 270 -6.61 12.94 27.33
CA THR A 270 -7.25 14.07 26.65
C THR A 270 -8.11 13.68 25.43
N ALA A 271 -7.82 12.56 24.78
CA ALA A 271 -8.51 12.20 23.55
C ALA A 271 -9.88 11.53 23.83
N PRO A 272 -10.99 12.06 23.28
CA PRO A 272 -12.33 11.48 23.48
C PRO A 272 -12.42 10.06 22.91
N GLN A 273 -11.71 9.74 21.84
CA GLN A 273 -11.66 8.42 21.20
C GLN A 273 -11.15 7.32 22.13
N LEU A 274 -10.42 7.68 23.16
CA LEU A 274 -9.83 6.76 24.13
C LEU A 274 -10.68 6.56 25.40
N ALA A 275 -11.91 7.07 25.42
CA ALA A 275 -12.81 6.94 26.57
C ALA A 275 -13.06 5.48 26.99
N GLU A 276 -13.26 4.58 26.03
CA GLU A 276 -13.48 3.16 26.32
C GLU A 276 -12.20 2.47 26.81
N VAL A 277 -11.04 2.82 26.28
CA VAL A 277 -9.73 2.32 26.75
C VAL A 277 -9.52 2.73 28.21
N ARG A 278 -9.77 4.00 28.58
CA ARG A 278 -9.71 4.51 29.97
C ARG A 278 -10.65 3.74 30.89
N LYS A 279 -11.87 3.46 30.45
CA LYS A 279 -12.86 2.70 31.22
C LYS A 279 -12.39 1.26 31.47
N ARG A 280 -11.84 0.61 30.48
CA ARG A 280 -11.29 -0.75 30.60
C ARG A 280 -10.12 -0.80 31.56
N LEU A 281 -9.17 0.13 31.47
CA LEU A 281 -8.03 0.23 32.38
C LEU A 281 -8.47 0.39 33.83
N ARG A 282 -9.45 1.26 34.12
CA ARG A 282 -10.04 1.40 35.47
C ARG A 282 -10.69 0.12 35.97
N ASN A 283 -11.37 -0.63 35.12
CA ASN A 283 -12.00 -1.89 35.50
C ASN A 283 -11.01 -3.03 35.75
N LEU A 284 -9.82 -3.00 35.15
CA LEU A 284 -8.74 -3.93 35.43
C LEU A 284 -8.17 -3.69 36.82
N GLU A 285 -7.97 -2.44 37.22
CA GLU A 285 -7.45 -2.05 38.53
C GLU A 285 -8.39 -2.51 39.66
N THR A 286 -9.70 -2.47 39.45
CA THR A 286 -10.69 -2.98 40.42
C THR A 286 -10.67 -4.48 40.55
N LYS A 287 -10.38 -5.24 39.49
CA LYS A 287 -10.28 -6.71 39.54
C LYS A 287 -9.03 -7.23 40.23
N VAL A 288 -7.94 -6.47 40.19
CA VAL A 288 -6.66 -6.83 40.84
C VAL A 288 -6.68 -6.53 42.36
N ARG A 289 -7.58 -5.64 42.83
CA ARG A 289 -7.68 -5.24 44.24
C ARG A 289 -8.62 -6.08 45.11
N LEU A 290 -9.23 -7.13 44.56
CA LEU A 290 -10.05 -8.06 45.36
C LEU A 290 -9.20 -9.27 45.73
N PRO A 291 -8.83 -9.43 47.03
CA PRO A 291 -8.21 -10.65 47.55
C PRO A 291 -9.17 -11.83 47.48
#